data_6923069a58ba6dcd494f76fd3dfe2e4c
#
_entry.id   6923069a58ba6dcd494f76fd3dfe2e4c
#
_cell.length_a   1.000
_cell.length_b   1.000
_cell.length_c   1.000
_cell.angle_alpha   90.00
_cell.angle_beta   90.00
_cell.angle_gamma   90.00
#
_symmetry.space_group_name_H-M   'P 1'
#
loop_
_entity.id
_entity.type
_entity.pdbx_description
1 polymer ?
#
loop_
_entity_poly.entity_id
_entity_poly.type
_entity_poly.pdbx_seq_one_letter_code
_entity_poly.pdbx_strand_id
1 'polypeptide(L)'
;MEEIKANNARIVEVLNSFGVAIREIKATVGPTITLYEITPAEGVRISKIRNLEDDIALSLAALGIRIIAPIPGKGTIGIEVPNKKPTIVSMESILNSKRFQESKMELPLAIGKTITNEVFMVDLAKIPHLLVAGATGQGKSV
;
A
#
# COMPACT_ATOMS: atom_id res chain seq x y z
N MET A 1 13.27 -10.00 -4.19
CA MET A 1 13.99 -9.70 -2.94
C MET A 1 15.03 -8.57 -3.09
N GLU A 2 15.77 -8.51 -4.18
CA GLU A 2 16.76 -7.44 -4.41
C GLU A 2 16.16 -6.05 -4.51
N GLU A 3 15.01 -5.90 -5.18
CA GLU A 3 14.30 -4.63 -5.30
C GLU A 3 13.92 -4.03 -3.94
N ILE A 4 13.46 -4.87 -3.03
CA ILE A 4 13.05 -4.43 -1.67
C ILE A 4 14.25 -3.90 -0.90
N LYS A 5 15.37 -4.60 -0.94
CA LYS A 5 16.60 -4.18 -0.27
C LYS A 5 17.14 -2.87 -0.85
N ALA A 6 17.11 -2.74 -2.18
CA ALA A 6 17.54 -1.53 -2.87
C ALA A 6 16.64 -0.34 -2.53
N ASN A 7 15.32 -0.53 -2.51
CA ASN A 7 14.37 0.51 -2.14
C ASN A 7 14.48 0.90 -0.66
N ASN A 8 14.64 -0.07 0.24
CA ASN A 8 14.90 0.20 1.65
C ASN A 8 16.12 1.10 1.83
N ALA A 9 17.24 0.74 1.19
CA ALA A 9 18.47 1.50 1.28
C ALA A 9 18.30 2.94 0.74
N ARG A 10 17.61 3.10 -0.38
CA ARG A 10 17.34 4.42 -0.98
C ARG A 10 16.43 5.29 -0.12
N ILE A 11 15.37 4.72 0.45
CA ILE A 11 14.47 5.45 1.35
C ILE A 11 15.24 5.95 2.57
N VAL A 12 16.03 5.09 3.19
CA VAL A 12 16.86 5.46 4.35
C VAL A 12 17.86 6.54 3.98
N GLU A 13 18.54 6.41 2.85
CA GLU A 13 19.51 7.39 2.36
C GLU A 13 18.88 8.77 2.14
N VAL A 14 17.74 8.82 1.43
CA VAL A 14 17.02 10.08 1.18
C VAL A 14 16.61 10.74 2.48
N LEU A 15 15.98 9.98 3.39
CA LEU A 15 15.53 10.53 4.66
C LEU A 15 16.70 11.00 5.53
N ASN A 16 17.79 10.28 5.57
CA ASN A 16 19.00 10.69 6.30
C ASN A 16 19.63 11.95 5.69
N SER A 17 19.65 12.08 4.36
CA SER A 17 20.20 13.27 3.69
C SER A 17 19.44 14.55 4.01
N PHE A 18 18.15 14.46 4.30
CA PHE A 18 17.30 15.56 4.76
C PHE A 18 17.22 15.70 6.30
N GLY A 19 18.08 15.01 7.02
CA GLY A 19 18.17 15.08 8.47
C GLY A 19 17.02 14.38 9.20
N VAL A 20 16.39 13.39 8.57
CA VAL A 20 15.36 12.55 9.18
C VAL A 20 16.00 11.23 9.62
N ALA A 21 16.17 11.05 10.93
CA ALA A 21 16.67 9.80 11.48
C ALA A 21 15.56 8.74 11.55
N ILE A 22 15.89 7.53 11.13
CA ILE A 22 15.00 6.36 11.13
C ILE A 22 15.52 5.34 12.12
N ARG A 23 14.63 4.82 12.96
CA ARG A 23 14.94 3.75 13.91
C ARG A 23 14.85 2.38 13.25
N GLU A 24 13.80 2.15 12.48
CA GLU A 24 13.52 0.86 11.84
C GLU A 24 12.75 1.06 10.54
N ILE A 25 12.99 0.18 9.57
CA ILE A 25 12.21 0.08 8.34
C ILE A 25 11.83 -1.38 8.09
N LYS A 26 10.56 -1.62 7.79
CA LYS A 26 10.02 -2.94 7.48
C LYS A 26 9.25 -2.89 6.16
N ALA A 27 9.46 -3.85 5.29
CA ALA A 27 8.76 -3.94 4.01
C ALA A 27 7.75 -5.08 4.01
N THR A 28 6.53 -4.80 3.55
CA THR A 28 5.48 -5.80 3.30
C THR A 28 5.12 -5.77 1.82
N VAL A 29 5.33 -6.89 1.13
CA VAL A 29 5.11 -7.00 -0.31
C VAL A 29 3.66 -7.37 -0.59
N GLY A 30 2.96 -6.49 -1.32
CA GLY A 30 1.64 -6.76 -1.87
C GLY A 30 1.69 -7.15 -3.36
N PRO A 31 0.54 -7.46 -3.96
CA PRO A 31 0.48 -7.87 -5.37
C PRO A 31 0.84 -6.75 -6.35
N THR A 32 0.45 -5.51 -6.07
CA THR A 32 0.69 -4.34 -6.95
C THR A 32 1.58 -3.29 -6.34
N ILE A 33 1.59 -3.19 -5.01
CA ILE A 33 2.38 -2.22 -4.25
C ILE A 33 3.15 -2.91 -3.13
N THR A 34 4.23 -2.30 -2.70
CA THR A 34 4.96 -2.69 -1.49
C THR A 34 4.83 -1.58 -0.45
N LEU A 35 4.47 -1.95 0.76
CA LEU A 35 4.39 -1.03 1.89
C LEU A 35 5.70 -1.05 2.67
N TYR A 36 6.33 0.12 2.80
CA TYR A 36 7.48 0.33 3.67
C TYR A 36 7.02 1.02 4.95
N GLU A 37 7.01 0.30 6.05
CA GLU A 37 6.70 0.83 7.37
C GLU A 37 7.96 1.40 8.00
N ILE A 38 7.94 2.67 8.33
CA ILE A 38 9.07 3.38 8.91
C ILE A 38 8.74 3.78 10.34
N THR A 39 9.64 3.43 11.26
CA THR A 39 9.62 3.94 12.62
C THR A 39 10.63 5.07 12.72
N PRO A 40 10.18 6.33 12.78
CA PRO A 40 11.11 7.46 12.92
C PRO A 40 11.77 7.46 14.29
N ALA A 41 12.94 8.08 14.39
CA ALA A 41 13.58 8.34 15.67
C ALA A 41 12.76 9.34 16.49
N GLU A 42 13.01 9.39 17.80
CA GLU A 42 12.35 10.34 18.68
C GLU A 42 12.62 11.80 18.24
N GLY A 43 11.59 12.62 18.32
CA GLY A 43 11.67 14.04 17.94
C GLY A 43 11.50 14.33 16.45
N VAL A 44 11.35 13.32 15.58
CA VAL A 44 11.09 13.52 14.15
C VAL A 44 9.60 13.84 13.94
N ARG A 45 9.33 14.96 13.25
CA ARG A 45 7.96 15.36 12.91
C ARG A 45 7.48 14.63 11.66
N ILE A 46 6.26 14.12 11.69
CA ILE A 46 5.61 13.44 10.54
C ILE A 46 5.51 14.37 9.32
N SER A 47 5.23 15.66 9.53
CA SER A 47 5.16 16.65 8.45
C SER A 47 6.45 16.75 7.65
N LYS A 48 7.60 16.58 8.28
CA LYS A 48 8.90 16.61 7.62
C LYS A 48 9.04 15.45 6.63
N ILE A 49 8.54 14.26 6.99
CA ILE A 49 8.55 13.09 6.11
C ILE A 49 7.56 13.24 4.96
N ARG A 50 6.36 13.76 5.22
CA ARG A 50 5.36 14.03 4.17
C ARG A 50 5.87 15.01 3.12
N ASN A 51 6.60 16.03 3.52
CA ASN A 51 7.16 17.02 2.59
C ASN A 51 8.26 16.45 1.69
N LEU A 52 8.79 15.26 2.00
CA LEU A 52 9.79 14.55 1.22
C LEU A 52 9.20 13.52 0.24
N GLU A 53 7.88 13.47 0.08
CA GLU A 53 7.21 12.51 -0.80
C GLU A 53 7.76 12.55 -2.24
N ASP A 54 7.87 13.74 -2.80
CA ASP A 54 8.39 13.93 -4.17
C ASP A 54 9.87 13.54 -4.27
N ASP A 55 10.68 13.86 -3.27
CA ASP A 55 12.09 13.50 -3.22
C ASP A 55 12.30 11.98 -3.14
N ILE A 56 11.48 11.31 -2.34
CA ILE A 56 11.49 9.85 -2.23
C ILE A 56 11.05 9.23 -3.56
N ALA A 57 9.98 9.73 -4.17
CA ALA A 57 9.49 9.25 -5.46
C ALA A 57 10.55 9.36 -6.55
N LEU A 58 11.24 10.50 -6.61
CA LEU A 58 12.32 10.74 -7.55
C LEU A 58 13.50 9.77 -7.34
N SER A 59 13.91 9.58 -6.09
CA SER A 59 14.99 8.66 -5.73
C SER A 59 14.70 7.20 -6.07
N LEU A 60 13.45 6.78 -5.92
CA LEU A 60 13.00 5.43 -6.24
C LEU A 60 12.67 5.24 -7.72
N ALA A 61 12.69 6.32 -8.52
CA ALA A 61 12.21 6.34 -9.90
C ALA A 61 10.79 5.75 -10.02
N ALA A 62 9.95 5.99 -9.01
CA ALA A 62 8.60 5.47 -8.92
C ALA A 62 7.58 6.57 -9.20
N LEU A 63 6.56 6.24 -10.00
CA LEU A 63 5.42 7.11 -10.24
C LEU A 63 4.33 6.82 -9.22
N GLY A 64 3.90 7.86 -8.50
CA GLY A 64 2.72 7.76 -7.65
C GLY A 64 2.93 7.02 -6.34
N ILE A 65 4.02 7.30 -5.64
CA ILE A 65 4.14 6.86 -4.24
C ILE A 65 3.08 7.56 -3.37
N ARG A 66 2.71 6.93 -2.27
CA ARG A 66 1.78 7.49 -1.31
C ARG A 66 2.34 7.35 0.09
N ILE A 67 2.27 8.42 0.88
CA ILE A 67 2.64 8.40 2.29
C ILE A 67 1.38 8.33 3.15
N ILE A 68 1.31 7.30 3.98
CA ILE A 68 0.28 7.13 5.01
C ILE A 68 0.91 7.44 6.35
N ALA A 69 0.52 8.53 6.97
CA ALA A 69 1.12 8.94 8.23
C ALA A 69 0.10 9.58 9.17
N PRO A 70 -0.09 9.06 10.37
CA PRO A 70 0.41 7.75 10.85
C PRO A 70 -0.39 6.56 10.27
N ILE A 71 0.21 5.36 10.32
CA ILE A 71 -0.57 4.14 10.04
C ILE A 71 -1.53 3.93 11.21
N PRO A 72 -2.84 3.78 10.94
CA PRO A 72 -3.82 3.58 12.00
C PRO A 72 -3.46 2.41 12.92
N GLY A 73 -3.42 2.66 14.22
CA GLY A 73 -3.16 1.66 15.24
C GLY A 73 -1.69 1.26 15.46
N LYS A 74 -0.74 1.76 14.67
CA LYS A 74 0.67 1.35 14.77
C LYS A 74 1.64 2.49 15.17
N GLY A 75 1.28 3.75 14.97
CA GLY A 75 2.18 4.88 15.25
C GLY A 75 3.42 4.94 14.35
N THR A 76 3.43 4.19 13.26
CA THR A 76 4.48 4.17 12.23
C THR A 76 4.03 4.92 10.99
N ILE A 77 4.97 5.20 10.09
CA ILE A 77 4.70 5.87 8.82
C ILE A 77 4.81 4.86 7.70
N GLY A 78 3.80 4.80 6.85
CA GLY A 78 3.78 3.92 5.68
C GLY A 78 4.11 4.67 4.40
N ILE A 79 5.00 4.10 3.58
CA ILE A 79 5.27 4.56 2.22
C ILE A 79 4.86 3.43 1.28
N GLU A 80 3.82 3.67 0.48
CA GLU A 80 3.37 2.74 -0.55
C GLU A 80 4.11 3.04 -1.86
N VAL A 81 4.84 2.04 -2.34
CA VAL A 81 5.60 2.14 -3.59
C VAL A 81 5.07 1.12 -4.59
N PRO A 82 4.67 1.52 -5.81
CA PRO A 82 4.25 0.60 -6.84
C PRO A 82 5.36 -0.40 -7.19
N ASN A 83 5.00 -1.67 -7.33
CA ASN A 83 5.93 -2.71 -7.75
C ASN A 83 6.32 -2.49 -9.23
N LYS A 84 7.58 -2.74 -9.59
CA LYS A 84 8.03 -2.70 -10.99
C LYS A 84 7.34 -3.76 -11.85
N LYS A 85 7.08 -4.92 -11.26
CA LYS A 85 6.36 -6.05 -11.89
C LYS A 85 5.16 -6.41 -11.02
N PRO A 86 4.01 -5.73 -11.18
CA PRO A 86 2.83 -6.05 -10.41
C PRO A 86 2.31 -7.44 -10.77
N THR A 87 1.82 -8.16 -9.77
CA THR A 87 1.18 -9.46 -9.95
C THR A 87 -0.31 -9.25 -10.19
N ILE A 88 -0.85 -9.91 -11.19
CA ILE A 88 -2.29 -9.87 -11.48
C ILE A 88 -3.03 -10.71 -10.45
N VAL A 89 -4.03 -10.10 -9.82
CA VAL A 89 -4.97 -10.79 -8.94
C VAL A 89 -6.21 -11.15 -9.76
N SER A 90 -6.39 -12.42 -10.09
CA SER A 90 -7.55 -12.87 -10.85
C SER A 90 -8.82 -12.89 -9.99
N MET A 91 -9.95 -12.55 -10.58
CA MET A 91 -11.26 -12.66 -9.92
C MET A 91 -11.55 -14.10 -9.51
N GLU A 92 -11.18 -15.07 -10.34
CA GLU A 92 -11.32 -16.49 -10.05
C GLU A 92 -10.63 -16.88 -8.74
N SER A 93 -9.40 -16.42 -8.50
CA SER A 93 -8.66 -16.72 -7.28
C SER A 93 -9.34 -16.15 -6.03
N ILE A 94 -9.99 -15.00 -6.16
CA ILE A 94 -10.72 -14.35 -5.06
C ILE A 94 -12.02 -15.10 -4.77
N LEU A 95 -12.78 -15.45 -5.79
CA LEU A 95 -14.05 -16.16 -5.66
C LEU A 95 -13.86 -17.60 -5.10
N ASN A 96 -12.74 -18.23 -5.42
CA ASN A 96 -12.39 -19.57 -4.91
C ASN A 96 -11.71 -19.53 -3.53
N SER A 97 -11.46 -18.35 -2.98
CA SER A 97 -10.88 -18.24 -1.64
C SER A 97 -11.84 -18.72 -0.55
N LYS A 98 -11.30 -19.32 0.51
CA LYS A 98 -12.10 -19.72 1.67
C LYS A 98 -12.90 -18.55 2.24
N ARG A 99 -12.31 -17.37 2.28
CA ARG A 99 -12.95 -16.17 2.81
C ARG A 99 -14.23 -15.81 2.05
N PHE A 100 -14.24 -15.96 0.71
CA PHE A 100 -15.43 -15.76 -0.09
C PHE A 100 -16.44 -16.89 0.06
N GLN A 101 -15.98 -18.15 -0.03
CA GLN A 101 -16.84 -19.33 0.02
C GLN A 101 -17.53 -19.52 1.39
N GLU A 102 -16.86 -19.18 2.47
CA GLU A 102 -17.38 -19.28 3.85
C GLU A 102 -18.02 -17.98 4.34
N SER A 103 -18.16 -16.97 3.48
CA SER A 103 -18.75 -15.70 3.84
C SER A 103 -20.23 -15.83 4.20
N LYS A 104 -20.62 -15.18 5.29
CA LYS A 104 -22.02 -15.05 5.74
C LYS A 104 -22.67 -13.73 5.33
N MET A 105 -22.04 -12.99 4.43
CA MET A 105 -22.57 -11.74 3.88
C MET A 105 -23.79 -12.03 2.99
N GLU A 106 -24.75 -11.14 2.99
CA GLU A 106 -25.94 -11.26 2.12
C GLU A 106 -25.59 -11.05 0.65
N LEU A 107 -24.78 -10.05 0.34
CA LEU A 107 -24.26 -9.76 -1.00
C LEU A 107 -22.75 -9.55 -0.95
N PRO A 108 -21.95 -10.63 -0.89
CA PRO A 108 -20.49 -10.48 -0.83
C PRO A 108 -19.95 -9.95 -2.15
N LEU A 109 -19.30 -8.79 -2.08
CA LEU A 109 -18.58 -8.19 -3.20
C LEU A 109 -17.09 -8.39 -2.99
N ALA A 110 -16.48 -9.23 -3.83
CA ALA A 110 -15.04 -9.45 -3.84
C ALA A 110 -14.37 -8.36 -4.68
N ILE A 111 -13.53 -7.54 -4.05
CA ILE A 111 -12.89 -6.39 -4.70
C ILE A 111 -11.47 -6.72 -5.16
N GLY A 112 -10.72 -7.50 -4.38
CA GLY A 112 -9.35 -7.83 -4.69
C GLY A 112 -8.58 -8.31 -3.47
N LYS A 113 -7.30 -8.01 -3.41
CA LYS A 113 -6.43 -8.28 -2.27
C LYS A 113 -5.88 -7.00 -1.67
N THR A 114 -5.69 -7.01 -0.35
CA THR A 114 -4.99 -5.95 0.36
C THR A 114 -3.49 -6.02 0.09
N ILE A 115 -2.75 -5.01 0.54
CA ILE A 115 -1.29 -5.00 0.50
C ILE A 115 -0.65 -6.15 1.30
N THR A 116 -1.39 -6.75 2.23
CA THR A 116 -0.97 -7.93 3.02
C THR A 116 -1.36 -9.25 2.38
N ASN A 117 -1.80 -9.25 1.11
CA ASN A 117 -2.28 -10.42 0.36
C ASN A 117 -3.59 -11.05 0.89
N GLU A 118 -4.30 -10.36 1.74
CA GLU A 118 -5.61 -10.83 2.22
C GLU A 118 -6.72 -10.47 1.23
N VAL A 119 -7.66 -11.36 1.03
CA VAL A 119 -8.84 -11.09 0.20
C VAL A 119 -9.68 -10.00 0.83
N PHE A 120 -9.94 -8.93 0.07
CA PHE A 120 -10.78 -7.82 0.50
C PHE A 120 -12.20 -7.98 -0.04
N MET A 121 -13.16 -8.01 0.87
CA MET A 121 -14.57 -8.18 0.56
C MET A 121 -15.41 -7.22 1.39
N VAL A 122 -16.52 -6.81 0.81
CA VAL A 122 -17.54 -5.99 1.48
C VAL A 122 -18.92 -6.57 1.24
N ASP A 123 -19.83 -6.33 2.17
CA ASP A 123 -21.23 -6.69 2.00
C ASP A 123 -21.97 -5.55 1.33
N LEU A 124 -22.30 -5.73 0.06
CA LEU A 124 -22.99 -4.71 -0.73
C LEU A 124 -24.38 -4.36 -0.18
N ALA A 125 -25.04 -5.31 0.46
CA ALA A 125 -26.35 -5.07 1.08
C ALA A 125 -26.30 -4.05 2.21
N LYS A 126 -25.15 -3.89 2.86
CA LYS A 126 -24.92 -2.96 3.98
C LYS A 126 -24.36 -1.62 3.56
N ILE A 127 -23.99 -1.45 2.28
CA ILE A 127 -23.44 -0.20 1.76
C ILE A 127 -24.58 0.65 1.20
N PRO A 128 -24.91 1.80 1.81
CA PRO A 128 -26.01 2.65 1.32
C PRO A 128 -25.67 3.30 -0.02
N HIS A 129 -24.41 3.64 -0.25
CA HIS A 129 -23.91 4.24 -1.49
C HIS A 129 -22.55 3.69 -1.85
N LEU A 130 -22.34 3.36 -3.11
CA LEU A 130 -21.06 2.90 -3.65
C LEU A 130 -20.66 3.74 -4.84
N LEU A 131 -19.53 4.42 -4.75
CA LEU A 131 -18.90 5.12 -5.85
C LEU A 131 -17.77 4.28 -6.44
N VAL A 132 -17.86 3.96 -7.71
CA VAL A 132 -16.81 3.30 -8.47
C VAL A 132 -16.20 4.29 -9.46
N ALA A 133 -14.94 4.59 -9.33
CA ALA A 133 -14.22 5.53 -10.17
C ALA A 133 -12.92 4.94 -10.71
N GLY A 134 -12.57 5.29 -11.92
CA GLY A 134 -11.33 4.87 -12.56
C GLY A 134 -11.11 5.62 -13.86
N ALA A 135 -9.84 5.79 -14.23
CA ALA A 135 -9.46 6.37 -15.51
C ALA A 135 -9.87 5.45 -16.68
N THR A 136 -9.93 6.00 -17.87
CA THR A 136 -10.21 5.24 -19.09
C THR A 136 -9.20 4.10 -19.26
N GLY A 137 -9.69 2.90 -19.54
CA GLY A 137 -8.83 1.71 -19.72
C GLY A 137 -8.38 1.01 -18.43
N GLN A 138 -8.84 1.46 -17.27
CA GLN A 138 -8.49 0.84 -15.98
C GLN A 138 -9.45 -0.28 -15.54
N GLY A 139 -10.31 -0.75 -16.43
CA GLY A 139 -11.23 -1.85 -16.17
C GLY A 139 -12.47 -1.50 -15.33
N LYS A 140 -12.79 -0.21 -15.18
CA LYS A 140 -13.95 0.23 -14.40
C LYS A 140 -15.26 -0.40 -14.86
N SER A 141 -15.46 -0.57 -16.17
CA SER A 141 -16.70 -1.09 -16.76
C SER A 141 -16.74 -2.61 -16.89
N VAL A 142 -15.65 -3.30 -16.65
CA VAL A 142 -15.54 -4.76 -16.66
C VAL A 142 -15.92 -5.31 -15.30
#